data_a032f0b1aa5de6caadb3a8aa86c7b75d
#
_entry.id   a032f0b1aa5de6caadb3a8aa86c7b75d
#
_cell.length_a   1.000
_cell.length_b   1.000
_cell.length_c   1.000
_cell.angle_alpha   90.00
_cell.angle_beta   90.00
_cell.angle_gamma   90.00
#
_symmetry.space_group_name_H-M   'P 1'
#
loop_
_entity.id
_entity.type
_entity.pdbx_description
1 polymer ?
#
loop_
_entity_poly.entity_id
_entity_poly.type
_entity_poly.pdbx_seq_one_letter_code
_entity_poly.pdbx_strand_id
1 'polypeptide(L)' 'MSVEIISAWGDTKGKHAEIIRTEKGYEVNIFKANEYLRNIKLHQYSESYAEKVAENWTLGVIEYGSSK' A
#
# COMPACT_ATOMS: atom_id res chain seq x y z
N MET A 1 20.72 4.58 -2.79
CA MET A 1 19.36 4.15 -2.84
C MET A 1 18.67 4.48 -1.58
N SER A 2 17.60 5.18 -1.63
CA SER A 2 16.87 5.47 -0.45
C SER A 2 15.43 5.14 -0.60
N VAL A 3 14.89 4.48 0.42
CA VAL A 3 13.49 4.16 0.50
C VAL A 3 12.97 4.80 1.77
N GLU A 4 11.91 5.55 1.66
CA GLU A 4 11.37 6.27 2.78
C GLU A 4 9.94 5.83 2.99
N ILE A 5 9.60 5.47 4.22
CA ILE A 5 8.23 5.15 4.55
C ILE A 5 7.52 6.46 4.87
N ILE A 6 6.54 6.83 4.06
CA ILE A 6 5.84 8.07 4.20
C ILE A 6 4.69 7.93 5.19
N SER A 7 3.96 6.85 5.11
CA SER A 7 2.86 6.63 6.05
C SER A 7 2.50 5.17 6.10
N ALA A 8 1.80 4.80 7.15
CA ALA A 8 1.36 3.44 7.36
C ALA A 8 -0.11 3.47 7.74
N TRP A 9 -0.87 2.54 7.22
CA TRP A 9 -2.30 2.43 7.44
C TRP A 9 -2.60 1.04 7.98
N GLY A 10 -3.53 0.95 8.89
CA GLY A 10 -3.92 -0.33 9.42
C GLY A 10 -5.36 -0.33 9.86
N ASP A 11 -5.93 -1.50 10.03
CA ASP A 11 -7.28 -1.60 10.55
C ASP A 11 -7.37 -2.73 11.56
N THR A 12 -8.54 -2.89 12.15
CA THR A 12 -8.76 -3.87 13.20
C THR A 12 -8.91 -5.28 12.65
N LYS A 13 -8.97 -5.44 11.34
CA LYS A 13 -9.12 -6.74 10.72
C LYS A 13 -7.80 -7.32 10.23
N GLY A 14 -6.72 -6.68 10.58
CA GLY A 14 -5.40 -7.19 10.23
C GLY A 14 -4.88 -6.74 8.90
N LYS A 15 -5.61 -5.91 8.18
CA LYS A 15 -5.09 -5.36 6.93
C LYS A 15 -4.22 -4.16 7.22
N HIS A 16 -3.10 -4.08 6.52
CA HIS A 16 -2.11 -3.05 6.78
C HIS A 16 -1.49 -2.65 5.45
N ALA A 17 -1.15 -1.40 5.32
CA ALA A 17 -0.49 -0.91 4.12
C ALA A 17 0.56 0.12 4.51
N GLU A 18 1.64 0.15 3.77
CA GLU A 18 2.68 1.16 3.95
C GLU A 18 2.91 1.85 2.63
N ILE A 19 2.96 3.19 2.67
CA ILE A 19 3.30 3.97 1.49
C ILE A 19 4.77 4.31 1.58
N ILE A 20 5.53 3.92 0.56
CA ILE A 20 6.94 4.22 0.51
C ILE A 20 7.25 5.06 -0.70
N ARG A 21 8.32 5.81 -0.62
CA ARG A 21 8.83 6.60 -1.74
C ARG A 21 10.21 6.09 -2.10
N THR A 22 10.38 5.77 -3.36
CA THR A 22 11.67 5.32 -3.88
C THR A 22 12.15 6.32 -4.91
N GLU A 23 13.31 6.08 -5.46
CA GLU A 23 13.83 6.91 -6.53
C GLU A 23 12.94 6.91 -7.75
N LYS A 24 12.16 5.86 -7.93
CA LYS A 24 11.29 5.73 -9.08
C LYS A 24 9.91 6.28 -8.86
N GLY A 25 9.53 6.50 -7.63
CA GLY A 25 8.21 7.02 -7.31
C GLY A 25 7.58 6.33 -6.12
N TYR A 26 6.29 6.43 -5.99
CA TYR A 26 5.57 5.88 -4.84
C TYR A 26 5.25 4.41 -5.03
N GLU A 27 5.24 3.70 -3.94
CA GLU A 27 4.85 2.28 -3.92
C GLU A 27 4.07 2.01 -2.65
N VAL A 28 3.19 1.04 -2.70
CA VAL A 28 2.40 0.65 -1.54
C VAL A 28 2.66 -0.83 -1.27
N ASN A 29 3.08 -1.13 -0.06
CA ASN A 29 3.21 -2.52 0.38
C ASN A 29 1.98 -2.89 1.16
N ILE A 30 1.33 -3.99 0.83
CA ILE A 30 0.13 -4.41 1.53
C ILE A 30 0.37 -5.71 2.27
N PHE A 31 -0.25 -5.79 3.44
CA PHE A 31 -0.10 -6.91 4.37
C PHE A 31 -1.47 -7.36 4.85
N LYS A 32 -1.60 -8.60 5.21
CA LYS A 32 -2.80 -9.12 5.84
C LYS A 32 -2.38 -10.12 6.90
N ALA A 33 -2.90 -9.96 8.11
CA ALA A 33 -2.59 -10.84 9.24
C ALA A 33 -1.08 -10.92 9.48
N ASN A 34 -0.42 -9.78 9.39
CA ASN A 34 1.03 -9.64 9.58
C ASN A 34 1.85 -10.32 8.49
N GLU A 35 1.22 -10.63 7.38
CA GLU A 35 1.91 -11.29 6.29
C GLU A 35 1.96 -10.38 5.08
N TYR A 36 3.15 -10.19 4.52
CA TYR A 36 3.33 -9.37 3.35
C TYR A 36 2.64 -10.06 2.16
N LEU A 37 1.81 -9.32 1.43
CA LEU A 37 1.12 -9.85 0.28
C LEU A 37 1.73 -9.40 -1.03
N ARG A 38 1.87 -8.10 -1.23
CA ARG A 38 2.44 -7.61 -2.48
C ARG A 38 2.87 -6.16 -2.37
N ASN A 39 3.66 -5.76 -3.35
CA ASN A 39 4.08 -4.40 -3.54
C ASN A 39 3.37 -3.85 -4.78
N ILE A 40 2.69 -2.74 -4.65
CA ILE A 40 1.99 -2.11 -5.75
C ILE A 40 2.81 -0.89 -6.18
N LYS A 41 3.27 -0.90 -7.42
CA LYS A 41 4.11 0.18 -7.92
C LYS A 41 3.24 1.25 -8.54
N LEU A 42 3.32 2.44 -7.97
CA LEU A 42 2.51 3.57 -8.40
C LEU A 42 3.41 4.72 -8.83
N HIS A 43 4.41 4.39 -9.65
CA HIS A 43 5.46 5.33 -10.01
C HIS A 43 4.95 6.50 -10.85
N GLN A 44 3.86 6.30 -11.54
CA GLN A 44 3.28 7.34 -12.37
C GLN A 44 2.19 8.13 -11.66
N TYR A 45 1.95 7.83 -10.40
CA TYR A 45 0.82 8.42 -9.67
C TYR A 45 1.32 9.30 -8.54
N SER A 46 0.44 10.15 -8.05
CA SER A 46 0.78 11.08 -6.98
C SER A 46 0.69 10.39 -5.61
N GLU A 47 1.18 11.07 -4.61
CA GLU A 47 1.08 10.59 -3.23
C GLU A 47 -0.37 10.43 -2.81
N SER A 48 -1.23 11.36 -3.24
CA SER A 48 -2.65 11.28 -2.96
C SER A 48 -3.26 9.99 -3.47
N TYR A 49 -2.84 9.56 -4.65
CA TYR A 49 -3.35 8.32 -5.21
C TYR A 49 -2.85 7.12 -4.40
N ALA A 50 -1.61 7.16 -3.96
CA ALA A 50 -1.06 6.09 -3.13
C ALA A 50 -1.82 6.00 -1.80
N GLU A 51 -2.17 7.13 -1.22
CA GLU A 51 -2.96 7.15 0.01
C GLU A 51 -4.33 6.54 -0.21
N LYS A 52 -4.93 6.83 -1.34
CA LYS A 52 -6.24 6.28 -1.66
C LYS A 52 -6.16 4.75 -1.79
N VAL A 53 -5.12 4.26 -2.43
CA VAL A 53 -4.94 2.81 -2.58
C VAL A 53 -4.75 2.16 -1.21
N ALA A 54 -3.93 2.75 -0.37
CA ALA A 54 -3.68 2.21 0.97
C ALA A 54 -4.97 2.22 1.80
N GLU A 55 -5.70 3.30 1.74
CA GLU A 55 -6.95 3.43 2.48
C GLU A 55 -7.96 2.41 2.00
N ASN A 56 -8.13 2.28 0.70
CA ASN A 56 -9.10 1.33 0.15
C ASN A 56 -8.76 -0.10 0.54
N TRP A 57 -7.48 -0.42 0.59
CA TRP A 57 -7.07 -1.75 1.02
C TRP A 57 -7.44 -2.00 2.48
N THR A 58 -7.13 -1.06 3.36
CA THR A 58 -7.37 -1.25 4.79
C THR A 58 -8.86 -1.22 5.10
N LEU A 59 -9.65 -0.51 4.32
CA LEU A 59 -11.10 -0.49 4.51
C LEU A 59 -11.81 -1.69 3.88
N GLY A 60 -11.08 -2.50 3.13
CA GLY A 60 -11.67 -3.65 2.48
C GLY A 60 -12.47 -3.35 1.22
N VAL A 61 -12.27 -2.16 0.67
CA VAL A 61 -12.99 -1.76 -0.53
C VAL A 61 -12.46 -2.48 -1.75
N ILE A 62 -11.14 -2.71 -1.79
CA ILE A 62 -10.53 -3.48 -2.86
C ILE A 62 -9.75 -4.63 -2.29
N GLU A 63 -9.68 -5.70 -3.08
CA GLU A 63 -8.94 -6.89 -2.71
C GLU A 63 -7.81 -7.08 -3.68
N TYR A 64 -6.59 -6.85 -3.20
CA TYR A 64 -5.41 -7.14 -4.00
C TYR A 64 -4.98 -8.56 -3.71
N GLY A 65 -4.55 -9.27 -4.71
CA GLY A 65 -4.17 -10.66 -4.53
C GLY A 65 -5.28 -11.62 -4.83
N SER A 66 -6.50 -11.16 -5.02
CA SER A 66 -7.57 -12.04 -5.46
C SER A 66 -7.60 -12.05 -6.95
N SER A 67 -7.96 -13.15 -7.50
CA SER A 67 -8.11 -13.31 -8.90
C SER A 67 -9.34 -12.64 -9.41
N LYS A 68 -9.25 -12.01 -10.46
CA LYS A 68 -10.43 -11.37 -11.02
C LYS A 68 -10.45 -11.57 -12.47
#